data_e73bec7ff74c889dc360132d8ef0d837
#
_entry.id   e73bec7ff74c889dc360132d8ef0d837
#
_cell.length_a   1.000
_cell.length_b   1.000
_cell.length_c   1.000
_cell.angle_alpha   90.00
_cell.angle_beta   90.00
_cell.angle_gamma   90.00
#
_symmetry.space_group_name_H-M   'P 1'
#
loop_
_entity.id
_entity.type
_entity.pdbx_description
1 polymer ?
#
loop_
_entity_poly.entity_id
_entity_poly.type
_entity_poly.pdbx_seq_one_letter_code
_entity_poly.pdbx_strand_id
1 'polypeptide(L)'
;MSLAESKSDRPVDVVAGNLRIRLAEDPAEVRAAQALRYRIFYEQMTAQPTPEMRAARRDFDSFDEFCDHLLVFDEERGSGPESVVGTYRVMRREGATRRGQFYSVDEYDIAAIEAYPGEILELGRSCVDPTCRTGAAMQLLWRGIAEYVFYYNISIMFGCASLPGTDPQQLKLPLSYLYHHHLAPPALRARAVDGRRVAMDLLPIDEVEISAARQALPPLIKGYLRLGGFVGDGAVVDHDFGTTDVCIVVKTDWVTEKYLRHYKRDEAGSAAGALAQGASPGTARGPRRAP
;
A
#
# COMPACT_ATOMS: atom_id res chain seq x y z
N MET A 1 2.11 -19.76 -31.21
CA MET A 1 1.84 -18.32 -31.42
C MET A 1 1.87 -17.66 -30.06
N SER A 2 2.94 -16.95 -29.74
CA SER A 2 3.13 -16.24 -28.49
C SER A 2 2.29 -14.97 -28.56
N LEU A 3 1.29 -14.86 -27.68
CA LEU A 3 0.63 -13.59 -27.41
C LEU A 3 1.62 -12.76 -26.59
N ALA A 4 2.39 -11.91 -27.27
CA ALA A 4 3.06 -10.79 -26.62
C ALA A 4 1.95 -9.81 -26.22
N GLU A 5 1.52 -9.85 -24.96
CA GLU A 5 0.72 -8.77 -24.38
C GLU A 5 1.54 -7.49 -24.53
N SER A 6 1.01 -6.54 -25.29
CA SER A 6 1.60 -5.21 -25.39
C SER A 6 1.57 -4.61 -23.98
N LYS A 7 2.73 -4.41 -23.35
CA LYS A 7 2.84 -3.62 -22.13
C LYS A 7 2.14 -2.28 -22.42
N SER A 8 1.14 -1.93 -21.61
CA SER A 8 0.54 -0.60 -21.63
C SER A 8 1.68 0.44 -21.54
N ASP A 9 1.58 1.52 -22.30
CA ASP A 9 2.52 2.65 -22.18
C ASP A 9 2.46 3.34 -20.79
N ARG A 10 1.44 3.01 -20.00
CA ARG A 10 1.25 3.53 -18.63
C ARG A 10 1.60 2.45 -17.61
N PRO A 11 2.44 2.77 -16.61
CA PRO A 11 2.81 1.83 -15.56
C PRO A 11 1.64 1.28 -14.77
N VAL A 12 0.62 2.10 -14.55
CA VAL A 12 -0.60 1.75 -13.81
C VAL A 12 -1.78 2.47 -14.44
N ASP A 13 -2.82 1.72 -14.82
CA ASP A 13 -4.12 2.24 -15.22
C ASP A 13 -5.18 1.14 -15.08
N VAL A 14 -5.90 1.13 -13.95
CA VAL A 14 -6.85 0.07 -13.63
C VAL A 14 -8.18 0.66 -13.22
N VAL A 15 -9.27 0.14 -13.78
CA VAL A 15 -10.64 0.52 -13.44
C VAL A 15 -11.34 -0.62 -12.70
N ALA A 16 -12.10 -0.28 -11.67
CA ALA A 16 -12.94 -1.20 -10.91
C ALA A 16 -14.24 -0.50 -10.46
N GLY A 17 -15.32 -0.74 -11.19
CA GLY A 17 -16.59 -0.02 -11.01
C GLY A 17 -16.43 1.47 -11.33
N ASN A 18 -16.80 2.33 -10.40
CA ASN A 18 -16.62 3.79 -10.49
C ASN A 18 -15.23 4.27 -10.02
N LEU A 19 -14.35 3.37 -9.60
CA LEU A 19 -13.01 3.71 -9.16
C LEU A 19 -11.97 3.43 -10.24
N ARG A 20 -11.01 4.34 -10.39
CA ARG A 20 -9.84 4.19 -11.25
C ARG A 20 -8.57 4.46 -10.48
N ILE A 21 -7.53 3.64 -10.65
CA ILE A 21 -6.19 3.91 -10.12
C ILE A 21 -5.20 4.14 -11.26
N ARG A 22 -4.42 5.20 -11.14
CA ARG A 22 -3.29 5.51 -12.01
C ARG A 22 -2.26 6.38 -11.29
N LEU A 23 -1.14 6.66 -11.93
CA LEU A 23 -0.20 7.67 -11.45
C LEU A 23 -0.77 9.08 -11.66
N ALA A 24 -0.36 10.01 -10.81
CA ALA A 24 -0.60 11.44 -11.04
C ALA A 24 0.05 11.87 -12.35
N GLU A 25 -0.67 12.64 -13.16
CA GLU A 25 -0.22 13.11 -14.48
C GLU A 25 0.21 14.58 -14.45
N ASP A 26 -0.23 15.33 -13.45
CA ASP A 26 0.09 16.74 -13.33
C ASP A 26 0.23 17.23 -11.87
N PRO A 27 0.80 18.43 -11.65
CA PRO A 27 0.95 18.98 -10.31
C PRO A 27 -0.36 19.26 -9.57
N ALA A 28 -1.49 19.42 -10.25
CA ALA A 28 -2.78 19.65 -9.59
C ALA A 28 -3.27 18.37 -8.90
N GLU A 29 -3.06 17.22 -9.52
CA GLU A 29 -3.38 15.92 -8.94
C GLU A 29 -2.48 15.58 -7.75
N VAL A 30 -1.18 15.92 -7.82
CA VAL A 30 -0.29 15.80 -6.65
C VAL A 30 -0.78 16.69 -5.50
N ARG A 31 -1.20 17.93 -5.79
CA ARG A 31 -1.78 18.81 -4.76
C ARG A 31 -3.09 18.26 -4.19
N ALA A 32 -3.90 17.58 -5.00
CA ALA A 32 -5.11 16.90 -4.51
C ALA A 32 -4.78 15.76 -3.55
N ALA A 33 -3.78 14.94 -3.87
CA ALA A 33 -3.26 13.90 -2.97
C ALA A 33 -2.76 14.52 -1.65
N GLN A 34 -1.99 15.60 -1.72
CA GLN A 34 -1.50 16.35 -0.55
C GLN A 34 -2.66 16.90 0.32
N ALA A 35 -3.72 17.42 -0.31
CA ALA A 35 -4.91 17.89 0.40
C ALA A 35 -5.70 16.75 1.03
N LEU A 36 -5.82 15.58 0.35
CA LEU A 36 -6.42 14.38 0.92
C LEU A 36 -5.62 13.91 2.15
N ARG A 37 -4.29 13.80 2.05
CA ARG A 37 -3.40 13.43 3.16
C ARG A 37 -3.56 14.38 4.35
N TYR A 38 -3.60 15.71 4.10
CA TYR A 38 -3.80 16.71 5.14
C TYR A 38 -5.11 16.48 5.91
N ARG A 39 -6.21 16.31 5.20
CA ARG A 39 -7.52 16.05 5.79
C ARG A 39 -7.53 14.76 6.64
N ILE A 40 -6.84 13.70 6.18
CA ILE A 40 -6.80 12.44 6.91
C ILE A 40 -5.84 12.51 8.09
N PHE A 41 -4.60 12.93 7.89
CA PHE A 41 -3.55 12.84 8.91
C PHE A 41 -3.69 13.91 10.00
N TYR A 42 -4.05 15.15 9.63
CA TYR A 42 -4.05 16.29 10.54
C TYR A 42 -5.43 16.70 11.03
N GLU A 43 -6.50 16.43 10.28
CA GLU A 43 -7.86 16.81 10.71
C GLU A 43 -8.64 15.62 11.32
N GLN A 44 -8.34 14.38 10.92
CA GLN A 44 -9.05 13.20 11.44
C GLN A 44 -8.18 12.33 12.37
N MET A 45 -6.87 12.30 12.16
CA MET A 45 -5.90 11.66 13.06
C MET A 45 -5.25 12.72 13.96
N THR A 46 -4.16 12.37 14.62
CA THR A 46 -3.52 13.19 15.65
C THR A 46 -2.23 13.88 15.21
N ALA A 47 -1.87 13.78 13.91
CA ALA A 47 -0.64 14.36 13.39
C ALA A 47 -0.63 15.90 13.54
N GLN A 48 0.57 16.47 13.71
CA GLN A 48 0.79 17.90 13.91
C GLN A 48 1.36 18.51 12.62
N PRO A 49 0.58 19.37 11.90
CA PRO A 49 1.07 20.01 10.68
C PRO A 49 2.04 21.14 11.00
N THR A 50 3.04 21.34 10.13
CA THR A 50 3.86 22.57 10.17
C THR A 50 2.98 23.81 9.89
N PRO A 51 3.44 25.03 10.25
CA PRO A 51 2.70 26.26 9.92
C PRO A 51 2.40 26.40 8.43
N GLU A 52 3.34 26.01 7.57
CA GLU A 52 3.22 26.05 6.11
C GLU A 52 2.16 25.03 5.61
N MET A 53 2.20 23.79 6.10
CA MET A 53 1.19 22.78 5.79
C MET A 53 -0.20 23.21 6.23
N ARG A 54 -0.30 23.83 7.43
CA ARG A 54 -1.56 24.35 7.97
C ARG A 54 -2.11 25.50 7.12
N ALA A 55 -1.25 26.42 6.70
CA ALA A 55 -1.64 27.54 5.84
C ALA A 55 -2.10 27.06 4.46
N ALA A 56 -1.39 26.08 3.89
CA ALA A 56 -1.72 25.50 2.58
C ALA A 56 -2.85 24.47 2.63
N ARG A 57 -3.23 23.94 3.82
CA ARG A 57 -4.10 22.78 4.03
C ARG A 57 -3.68 21.58 3.18
N ARG A 58 -2.37 21.31 3.14
CA ARG A 58 -1.76 20.21 2.38
C ARG A 58 -0.64 19.56 3.20
N ASP A 59 -0.54 18.23 3.15
CA ASP A 59 0.62 17.48 3.61
C ASP A 59 1.64 17.41 2.47
N PHE A 60 2.81 18.00 2.66
CA PHE A 60 3.89 17.98 1.66
C PHE A 60 5.25 18.01 2.33
N ASP A 61 6.21 17.38 1.68
CA ASP A 61 7.61 17.42 2.08
C ASP A 61 8.50 17.47 0.82
N SER A 62 9.82 17.58 1.04
CA SER A 62 10.81 17.64 -0.03
C SER A 62 10.98 16.31 -0.79
N PHE A 63 10.28 15.25 -0.42
CA PHE A 63 10.30 13.98 -1.13
C PHE A 63 9.25 13.90 -2.23
N ASP A 64 8.15 14.68 -2.13
CA ASP A 64 7.04 14.58 -3.07
C ASP A 64 7.45 14.75 -4.53
N GLU A 65 8.43 15.63 -4.83
CA GLU A 65 8.92 15.90 -6.20
C GLU A 65 9.80 14.76 -6.77
N PHE A 66 10.26 13.84 -5.95
CA PHE A 66 11.09 12.70 -6.34
C PHE A 66 10.33 11.38 -6.35
N CYS A 67 9.06 11.42 -6.01
CA CYS A 67 8.19 10.27 -5.88
C CYS A 67 7.15 10.21 -7.00
N ASP A 68 6.73 9.00 -7.34
CA ASP A 68 5.50 8.78 -8.07
C ASP A 68 4.33 8.74 -7.08
N HIS A 69 3.17 9.25 -7.51
CA HIS A 69 1.95 9.27 -6.69
C HIS A 69 0.89 8.38 -7.35
N LEU A 70 0.59 7.25 -6.72
CA LEU A 70 -0.56 6.42 -7.08
C LEU A 70 -1.82 7.07 -6.53
N LEU A 71 -2.80 7.32 -7.39
CA LEU A 71 -4.06 7.99 -7.02
C LEU A 71 -5.25 7.12 -7.39
N VAL A 72 -6.16 6.99 -6.44
CA VAL A 72 -7.50 6.42 -6.71
C VAL A 72 -8.46 7.57 -6.94
N PHE A 73 -9.10 7.55 -8.08
CA PHE A 73 -10.14 8.48 -8.49
C PHE A 73 -11.52 7.82 -8.35
N ASP A 74 -12.48 8.55 -7.84
CA ASP A 74 -13.91 8.20 -7.89
C ASP A 74 -14.55 8.99 -9.04
N GLU A 75 -14.79 8.33 -10.16
CA GLU A 75 -15.31 8.96 -11.39
C GLU A 75 -16.71 9.56 -11.21
N GLU A 76 -17.48 9.12 -10.19
CA GLU A 76 -18.77 9.73 -9.85
C GLU A 76 -18.62 11.12 -9.24
N ARG A 77 -17.45 11.48 -8.71
CA ARG A 77 -17.14 12.82 -8.18
C ARG A 77 -16.62 13.79 -9.24
N GLY A 78 -16.53 13.38 -10.49
CA GLY A 78 -15.97 14.13 -11.59
C GLY A 78 -14.64 13.59 -12.10
N SER A 79 -14.00 14.34 -13.00
CA SER A 79 -12.73 13.94 -13.63
C SER A 79 -11.52 14.74 -13.16
N GLY A 80 -11.71 15.69 -12.25
CA GLY A 80 -10.68 16.58 -11.75
C GLY A 80 -10.04 16.14 -10.43
N PRO A 81 -9.18 16.97 -9.85
CA PRO A 81 -8.51 16.71 -8.57
C PRO A 81 -9.45 16.42 -7.40
N GLU A 82 -10.69 16.90 -7.45
CA GLU A 82 -11.73 16.65 -6.44
C GLU A 82 -12.17 15.19 -6.37
N SER A 83 -11.94 14.42 -7.42
CA SER A 83 -12.25 12.99 -7.48
C SER A 83 -11.22 12.10 -6.79
N VAL A 84 -10.07 12.64 -6.34
CA VAL A 84 -9.03 11.88 -5.65
C VAL A 84 -9.51 11.43 -4.26
N VAL A 85 -9.70 10.12 -4.10
CA VAL A 85 -10.22 9.49 -2.87
C VAL A 85 -9.22 8.54 -2.20
N GLY A 86 -8.09 8.26 -2.83
CA GLY A 86 -7.02 7.45 -2.26
C GLY A 86 -5.67 7.84 -2.84
N THR A 87 -4.63 7.68 -2.05
CA THR A 87 -3.25 7.95 -2.49
C THR A 87 -2.26 6.99 -1.85
N TYR A 88 -1.18 6.72 -2.59
CA TYR A 88 0.03 6.08 -2.12
C TYR A 88 1.23 6.76 -2.76
N ARG A 89 2.19 7.22 -1.95
CA ARG A 89 3.45 7.77 -2.44
C ARG A 89 4.46 6.64 -2.57
N VAL A 90 5.13 6.54 -3.71
CA VAL A 90 6.10 5.49 -3.99
C VAL A 90 7.40 6.08 -4.52
N MET A 91 8.54 5.59 -4.05
CA MET A 91 9.86 6.08 -4.42
C MET A 91 10.77 4.93 -4.84
N ARG A 92 11.23 4.95 -6.10
CA ARG A 92 12.24 4.01 -6.61
C ARG A 92 13.66 4.50 -6.33
N ARG A 93 14.67 3.62 -6.53
CA ARG A 93 16.10 4.00 -6.43
C ARG A 93 16.47 5.26 -7.19
N GLU A 94 15.91 5.43 -8.38
CA GLU A 94 16.15 6.62 -9.20
C GLU A 94 15.76 7.90 -8.45
N GLY A 95 14.55 7.93 -7.88
CA GLY A 95 14.06 9.05 -7.08
C GLY A 95 14.93 9.29 -5.85
N ALA A 96 15.27 8.23 -5.11
CA ALA A 96 16.14 8.31 -3.93
C ALA A 96 17.55 8.82 -4.30
N THR A 97 18.11 8.38 -5.42
CA THR A 97 19.42 8.87 -5.89
C THR A 97 19.38 10.35 -6.21
N ARG A 98 18.32 10.83 -6.86
CA ARG A 98 18.13 12.26 -7.18
C ARG A 98 17.90 13.10 -5.93
N ARG A 99 17.18 12.56 -4.93
CA ARG A 99 16.91 13.21 -3.64
C ARG A 99 18.12 13.15 -2.69
N GLY A 100 18.96 12.14 -2.82
CA GLY A 100 20.11 11.83 -1.97
C GLY A 100 19.84 10.71 -0.96
N GLN A 101 18.59 10.35 -0.67
CA GLN A 101 18.22 9.27 0.25
C GLN A 101 16.76 8.85 0.09
N PHE A 102 16.40 7.69 0.63
CA PHE A 102 15.02 7.28 0.90
C PHE A 102 14.47 7.99 2.14
N TYR A 103 13.13 8.10 2.23
CA TYR A 103 12.46 8.71 3.38
C TYR A 103 12.73 7.97 4.70
N SER A 104 12.71 6.64 4.66
CA SER A 104 12.90 5.79 5.84
C SER A 104 14.29 5.92 6.50
N VAL A 105 15.28 6.53 5.82
CA VAL A 105 16.66 6.67 6.35
C VAL A 105 16.70 7.54 7.61
N ASP A 106 15.75 8.46 7.78
CA ASP A 106 15.65 9.29 8.98
C ASP A 106 15.25 8.49 10.23
N GLU A 107 14.73 7.27 10.04
CA GLU A 107 14.24 6.39 11.11
C GLU A 107 15.00 5.06 11.17
N TYR A 108 15.49 4.57 10.04
CA TYR A 108 16.06 3.24 9.91
C TYR A 108 17.36 3.24 9.10
N ASP A 109 18.35 2.52 9.59
CA ASP A 109 19.43 2.02 8.73
C ASP A 109 18.88 0.96 7.81
N ILE A 110 18.78 1.28 6.53
CA ILE A 110 18.27 0.41 5.46
C ILE A 110 19.37 -0.13 4.55
N ALA A 111 20.65 -0.06 4.95
CA ALA A 111 21.77 -0.47 4.12
C ALA A 111 21.63 -1.93 3.60
N ALA A 112 21.07 -2.83 4.41
CA ALA A 112 20.79 -4.21 3.99
C ALA A 112 19.75 -4.28 2.84
N ILE A 113 18.75 -3.39 2.84
CA ILE A 113 17.74 -3.29 1.76
C ILE A 113 18.36 -2.64 0.52
N GLU A 114 19.14 -1.58 0.69
CA GLU A 114 19.82 -0.89 -0.41
C GLU A 114 20.85 -1.79 -1.11
N ALA A 115 21.51 -2.67 -0.36
CA ALA A 115 22.45 -3.65 -0.92
C ALA A 115 21.75 -4.80 -1.68
N TYR A 116 20.42 -4.94 -1.57
CA TYR A 116 19.71 -6.02 -2.26
C TYR A 116 19.79 -5.85 -3.78
N PRO A 117 20.12 -6.90 -4.55
CA PRO A 117 20.19 -6.80 -6.01
C PRO A 117 18.81 -6.57 -6.62
N GLY A 118 18.72 -5.68 -7.62
CA GLY A 118 17.49 -5.33 -8.30
C GLY A 118 16.86 -4.03 -7.81
N GLU A 119 15.69 -3.72 -8.37
CA GLU A 119 14.95 -2.52 -8.01
C GLU A 119 14.24 -2.66 -6.66
N ILE A 120 14.27 -1.58 -5.89
CA ILE A 120 13.57 -1.47 -4.62
C ILE A 120 12.60 -0.29 -4.66
N LEU A 121 11.51 -0.40 -3.92
CA LEU A 121 10.43 0.56 -3.86
C LEU A 121 10.10 0.91 -2.43
N GLU A 122 10.28 2.15 -2.05
CA GLU A 122 9.77 2.67 -0.79
C GLU A 122 8.31 3.07 -0.95
N LEU A 123 7.49 2.67 0.03
CA LEU A 123 6.07 2.94 0.11
C LEU A 123 5.77 3.86 1.30
N GLY A 124 5.02 4.94 1.08
CA GLY A 124 4.66 5.87 2.14
C GLY A 124 3.39 6.65 1.88
N ARG A 125 2.96 7.41 2.88
CA ARG A 125 1.83 8.36 2.79
C ARG A 125 0.53 7.73 2.26
N SER A 126 0.25 6.48 2.65
CA SER A 126 -0.99 5.78 2.25
C SER A 126 -2.19 6.30 2.99
N CYS A 127 -3.21 6.73 2.29
CA CYS A 127 -4.51 7.00 2.90
C CYS A 127 -5.67 6.88 1.91
N VAL A 128 -6.87 6.66 2.45
CA VAL A 128 -8.13 6.57 1.69
C VAL A 128 -9.18 7.41 2.40
N ASP A 129 -9.95 8.17 1.61
CA ASP A 129 -11.09 8.95 2.10
C ASP A 129 -12.04 8.04 2.92
N PRO A 130 -12.47 8.45 4.11
CA PRO A 130 -13.36 7.63 4.96
C PRO A 130 -14.65 7.19 4.27
N THR A 131 -15.18 8.01 3.39
CA THR A 131 -16.41 7.69 2.63
C THR A 131 -16.20 6.59 1.59
N CYS A 132 -14.94 6.31 1.21
CA CYS A 132 -14.55 5.28 0.25
C CYS A 132 -13.85 4.08 0.91
N ARG A 133 -13.83 3.97 2.25
CA ARG A 133 -13.21 2.84 2.98
C ARG A 133 -14.02 1.55 2.92
N THR A 134 -14.78 1.33 1.87
CA THR A 134 -15.60 0.12 1.65
C THR A 134 -14.78 -1.13 1.31
N GLY A 135 -13.46 -1.07 1.38
CA GLY A 135 -12.56 -2.14 0.97
C GLY A 135 -12.15 -2.07 -0.51
N ALA A 136 -13.02 -1.61 -1.41
CA ALA A 136 -12.75 -1.55 -2.85
C ALA A 136 -11.58 -0.60 -3.19
N ALA A 137 -11.55 0.61 -2.64
CA ALA A 137 -10.46 1.56 -2.87
C ALA A 137 -9.11 1.03 -2.35
N MET A 138 -9.11 0.37 -1.18
CA MET A 138 -7.90 -0.26 -0.65
C MET A 138 -7.44 -1.44 -1.52
N GLN A 139 -8.36 -2.28 -2.00
CA GLN A 139 -8.04 -3.37 -2.94
C GLN A 139 -7.47 -2.81 -4.24
N LEU A 140 -8.03 -1.71 -4.73
CA LEU A 140 -7.56 -1.06 -5.94
C LEU A 140 -6.16 -0.46 -5.76
N LEU A 141 -5.85 0.14 -4.58
CA LEU A 141 -4.49 0.58 -4.25
C LEU A 141 -3.50 -0.58 -4.28
N TRP A 142 -3.83 -1.72 -3.67
CA TRP A 142 -2.99 -2.92 -3.72
C TRP A 142 -2.79 -3.43 -5.15
N ARG A 143 -3.83 -3.36 -5.98
CA ARG A 143 -3.75 -3.72 -7.39
C ARG A 143 -2.81 -2.78 -8.14
N GLY A 144 -2.95 -1.47 -7.95
CA GLY A 144 -2.06 -0.49 -8.56
C GLY A 144 -0.60 -0.65 -8.14
N ILE A 145 -0.35 -0.96 -6.86
CA ILE A 145 1.00 -1.29 -6.39
C ILE A 145 1.54 -2.53 -7.11
N ALA A 146 0.73 -3.57 -7.28
CA ALA A 146 1.16 -4.78 -7.98
C ALA A 146 1.50 -4.51 -9.45
N GLU A 147 0.67 -3.76 -10.18
CA GLU A 147 0.97 -3.35 -11.56
C GLU A 147 2.28 -2.54 -11.63
N TYR A 148 2.48 -1.60 -10.71
CA TYR A 148 3.70 -0.81 -10.61
C TYR A 148 4.93 -1.69 -10.36
N VAL A 149 4.83 -2.65 -9.43
CA VAL A 149 5.87 -3.62 -9.10
C VAL A 149 6.25 -4.45 -10.32
N PHE A 150 5.27 -4.93 -11.10
CA PHE A 150 5.51 -5.70 -12.31
C PHE A 150 6.14 -4.85 -13.42
N TYR A 151 5.62 -3.63 -13.61
CA TYR A 151 6.10 -2.76 -14.68
C TYR A 151 7.58 -2.41 -14.51
N TYR A 152 7.98 -2.06 -13.28
CA TYR A 152 9.35 -1.66 -12.95
C TYR A 152 10.24 -2.80 -12.46
N ASN A 153 9.75 -4.05 -12.46
CA ASN A 153 10.48 -5.22 -11.97
C ASN A 153 11.05 -5.04 -10.56
N ILE A 154 10.22 -4.52 -9.65
CA ILE A 154 10.61 -4.27 -8.26
C ILE A 154 10.82 -5.60 -7.53
N SER A 155 11.97 -5.76 -6.88
CA SER A 155 12.35 -6.95 -6.12
C SER A 155 12.00 -6.87 -4.64
N ILE A 156 12.07 -5.66 -4.06
CA ILE A 156 11.75 -5.39 -2.65
C ILE A 156 10.85 -4.16 -2.56
N MET A 157 9.77 -4.29 -1.80
CA MET A 157 9.02 -3.15 -1.27
C MET A 157 9.35 -2.96 0.21
N PHE A 158 9.47 -1.73 0.66
CA PHE A 158 9.71 -1.41 2.07
C PHE A 158 9.11 -0.06 2.45
N GLY A 159 9.09 0.27 3.73
CA GLY A 159 8.65 1.57 4.23
C GLY A 159 8.16 1.50 5.67
N CYS A 160 7.99 2.66 6.28
CA CYS A 160 7.49 2.79 7.64
C CYS A 160 5.97 2.57 7.67
N ALA A 161 5.51 1.73 8.59
CA ALA A 161 4.10 1.46 8.83
C ALA A 161 3.78 1.67 10.31
N SER A 162 2.72 2.42 10.58
CA SER A 162 2.42 3.00 11.87
C SER A 162 1.42 2.18 12.70
N LEU A 163 1.74 1.99 13.97
CA LEU A 163 0.80 1.62 15.02
C LEU A 163 0.34 2.92 15.72
N PRO A 164 -0.97 3.14 15.92
CA PRO A 164 -1.45 4.31 16.65
C PRO A 164 -0.96 4.34 18.10
N GLY A 165 -0.41 5.46 18.55
CA GLY A 165 0.09 5.68 19.90
C GLY A 165 1.61 5.81 19.98
N THR A 166 2.07 6.55 21.00
CA THR A 166 3.46 6.90 21.23
C THR A 166 4.06 6.25 22.50
N ASP A 167 3.28 5.41 23.19
CA ASP A 167 3.73 4.67 24.36
C ASP A 167 3.98 3.20 23.98
N PRO A 168 5.25 2.77 23.88
CA PRO A 168 5.59 1.40 23.51
C PRO A 168 5.05 0.35 24.50
N GLN A 169 4.82 0.72 25.78
CA GLN A 169 4.28 -0.21 26.76
C GLN A 169 2.81 -0.55 26.48
N GLN A 170 2.04 0.38 25.94
CA GLN A 170 0.68 0.10 25.47
C GLN A 170 0.66 -0.74 24.18
N LEU A 171 1.75 -0.69 23.42
CA LEU A 171 1.94 -1.43 22.18
C LEU A 171 2.78 -2.72 22.34
N LYS A 172 3.09 -3.12 23.59
CA LYS A 172 3.98 -4.25 23.87
C LYS A 172 3.55 -5.55 23.19
N LEU A 173 2.25 -5.83 23.16
CA LEU A 173 1.73 -7.06 22.57
C LEU A 173 1.90 -7.12 21.05
N PRO A 174 1.43 -6.14 20.24
CA PRO A 174 1.67 -6.16 18.81
C PRO A 174 3.14 -6.01 18.44
N LEU A 175 3.95 -5.22 19.16
CA LEU A 175 5.38 -5.08 18.89
C LEU A 175 6.13 -6.39 19.13
N SER A 176 5.91 -7.07 20.27
CA SER A 176 6.53 -8.36 20.55
C SER A 176 6.11 -9.45 19.59
N TYR A 177 4.84 -9.45 19.17
CA TYR A 177 4.36 -10.36 18.13
C TYR A 177 5.12 -10.16 16.81
N LEU A 178 5.27 -8.91 16.36
CA LEU A 178 6.02 -8.59 15.14
C LEU A 178 7.48 -9.02 15.27
N TYR A 179 8.12 -8.75 16.40
CA TYR A 179 9.51 -9.14 16.65
C TYR A 179 9.71 -10.65 16.62
N HIS A 180 8.93 -11.40 17.39
CA HIS A 180 9.14 -12.84 17.53
C HIS A 180 8.72 -13.65 16.30
N HIS A 181 7.74 -13.20 15.52
CA HIS A 181 7.15 -13.98 14.44
C HIS A 181 7.39 -13.43 13.04
N HIS A 182 7.83 -12.17 12.91
CA HIS A 182 7.95 -11.50 11.62
C HIS A 182 9.24 -10.72 11.43
N LEU A 183 10.24 -10.87 12.32
CA LEU A 183 11.52 -10.18 12.17
C LEU A 183 12.21 -10.59 10.87
N ALA A 184 12.68 -9.61 10.10
CA ALA A 184 13.34 -9.83 8.82
C ALA A 184 14.63 -10.66 8.98
N PRO A 185 14.96 -11.53 8.02
CA PRO A 185 16.27 -12.18 8.00
C PRO A 185 17.38 -11.11 7.91
N PRO A 186 18.60 -11.39 8.43
CA PRO A 186 19.67 -10.39 8.51
C PRO A 186 19.97 -9.66 7.20
N ALA A 187 19.86 -10.34 6.07
CA ALA A 187 20.13 -9.78 4.73
C ALA A 187 19.07 -8.77 4.24
N LEU A 188 17.93 -8.62 4.95
CA LEU A 188 16.84 -7.69 4.61
C LEU A 188 16.44 -6.82 5.81
N ARG A 189 17.15 -6.95 6.92
CA ARG A 189 16.75 -6.35 8.19
C ARG A 189 17.16 -4.89 8.26
N ALA A 190 16.19 -3.98 8.09
CA ALA A 190 16.34 -2.60 8.51
C ALA A 190 16.50 -2.53 10.05
N ARG A 191 17.22 -1.56 10.56
CA ARG A 191 17.39 -1.34 12.00
C ARG A 191 17.05 0.09 12.35
N ALA A 192 16.22 0.28 13.37
CA ALA A 192 15.94 1.62 13.87
C ALA A 192 17.24 2.32 14.27
N VAL A 193 17.41 3.58 13.85
CA VAL A 193 18.63 4.35 14.10
C VAL A 193 18.86 4.57 15.60
N ASP A 194 20.13 4.62 15.98
CA ASP A 194 20.52 4.89 17.35
C ASP A 194 19.92 6.22 17.85
N GLY A 195 19.45 6.23 19.08
CA GLY A 195 18.78 7.38 19.70
C GLY A 195 17.28 7.52 19.40
N ARG A 196 16.76 6.83 18.38
CA ARG A 196 15.30 6.74 18.12
C ARG A 196 14.72 5.34 18.36
N ARG A 197 15.60 4.36 18.50
CA ARG A 197 15.22 2.95 18.62
C ARG A 197 14.46 2.67 19.91
N VAL A 198 13.30 2.05 19.76
CA VAL A 198 12.51 1.43 20.83
C VAL A 198 12.56 -0.08 20.68
N ALA A 199 12.75 -0.80 21.78
CA ALA A 199 12.70 -2.26 21.79
C ALA A 199 11.32 -2.76 21.39
N MET A 200 11.27 -3.85 20.63
CA MET A 200 10.04 -4.51 20.24
C MET A 200 9.80 -5.81 21.05
N ASP A 201 10.85 -6.42 21.60
CA ASP A 201 10.84 -7.63 22.44
C ASP A 201 10.43 -7.33 23.89
N LEU A 202 9.29 -6.69 24.07
CA LEU A 202 8.78 -6.22 25.37
C LEU A 202 8.10 -7.31 26.19
N LEU A 203 7.72 -8.42 25.57
CA LEU A 203 7.18 -9.63 26.20
C LEU A 203 7.98 -10.85 25.73
N PRO A 204 8.23 -11.83 26.63
CA PRO A 204 8.71 -13.16 26.23
C PRO A 204 7.77 -13.80 25.20
N ILE A 205 8.32 -14.65 24.35
CA ILE A 205 7.57 -15.26 23.23
C ILE A 205 6.37 -16.09 23.72
N ASP A 206 6.48 -16.72 24.88
CA ASP A 206 5.45 -17.55 25.52
C ASP A 206 4.32 -16.72 26.17
N GLU A 207 4.55 -15.42 26.40
CA GLU A 207 3.53 -14.48 26.86
C GLU A 207 2.80 -13.76 25.72
N VAL A 208 3.22 -13.96 24.47
CA VAL A 208 2.58 -13.33 23.29
C VAL A 208 1.33 -14.12 22.88
N GLU A 209 0.16 -13.61 23.25
CA GLU A 209 -1.11 -14.18 22.76
C GLU A 209 -1.32 -13.76 21.29
N ILE A 210 -1.10 -14.72 20.37
CA ILE A 210 -1.03 -14.49 18.91
C ILE A 210 -2.35 -13.92 18.36
N SER A 211 -3.51 -14.40 18.82
CA SER A 211 -4.81 -13.98 18.31
C SER A 211 -5.08 -12.51 18.66
N ALA A 212 -4.88 -12.13 19.93
CA ALA A 212 -5.03 -10.76 20.40
C ALA A 212 -4.01 -9.82 19.77
N ALA A 213 -2.75 -10.26 19.65
CA ALA A 213 -1.71 -9.49 18.97
C ALA A 213 -2.07 -9.18 17.51
N ARG A 214 -2.52 -10.20 16.77
CA ARG A 214 -2.99 -10.03 15.39
C ARG A 214 -4.21 -9.11 15.29
N GLN A 215 -5.13 -9.19 16.25
CA GLN A 215 -6.30 -8.31 16.29
C GLN A 215 -5.88 -6.85 16.48
N ALA A 216 -4.90 -6.59 17.34
CA ALA A 216 -4.38 -5.26 17.66
C ALA A 216 -3.61 -4.59 16.51
N LEU A 217 -3.11 -5.35 15.52
CA LEU A 217 -2.40 -4.77 14.38
C LEU A 217 -3.33 -3.95 13.48
N PRO A 218 -2.85 -2.82 12.93
CA PRO A 218 -3.54 -2.06 11.90
C PRO A 218 -3.79 -2.87 10.62
N PRO A 219 -4.88 -2.57 9.88
CA PRO A 219 -5.21 -3.29 8.64
C PRO A 219 -4.09 -3.29 7.60
N LEU A 220 -3.33 -2.18 7.47
CA LEU A 220 -2.24 -2.06 6.53
C LEU A 220 -1.09 -3.02 6.87
N ILE A 221 -0.66 -3.08 8.13
CA ILE A 221 0.38 -4.02 8.58
C ILE A 221 -0.10 -5.47 8.35
N LYS A 222 -1.35 -5.79 8.72
CA LYS A 222 -1.95 -7.10 8.41
C LYS A 222 -1.89 -7.45 6.93
N GLY A 223 -2.10 -6.46 6.06
CA GLY A 223 -2.01 -6.60 4.61
C GLY A 223 -0.62 -7.05 4.18
N TYR A 224 0.41 -6.33 4.61
CA TYR A 224 1.80 -6.67 4.31
C TYR A 224 2.22 -8.04 4.83
N LEU A 225 1.84 -8.38 6.07
CA LEU A 225 2.16 -9.70 6.64
C LEU A 225 1.50 -10.85 5.85
N ARG A 226 0.29 -10.66 5.32
CA ARG A 226 -0.35 -11.64 4.43
C ARG A 226 0.39 -11.85 3.11
N LEU A 227 1.12 -10.85 2.65
CA LEU A 227 2.01 -10.94 1.48
C LEU A 227 3.35 -11.60 1.80
N GLY A 228 3.56 -12.06 3.04
CA GLY A 228 4.84 -12.62 3.49
C GLY A 228 5.84 -11.57 3.93
N GLY A 229 5.35 -10.39 4.30
CA GLY A 229 6.18 -9.29 4.78
C GLY A 229 6.83 -9.57 6.13
N PHE A 230 7.97 -8.92 6.34
CA PHE A 230 8.76 -8.91 7.56
C PHE A 230 8.78 -7.51 8.17
N VAL A 231 9.29 -7.41 9.39
CA VAL A 231 9.58 -6.14 10.06
C VAL A 231 11.07 -5.97 10.34
N GLY A 232 11.52 -4.74 10.38
CA GLY A 232 12.87 -4.37 10.84
C GLY A 232 13.07 -4.60 12.34
N ASP A 233 14.32 -4.42 12.81
CA ASP A 233 14.70 -4.52 14.21
C ASP A 233 14.58 -3.15 14.89
N GLY A 234 13.70 -3.07 15.87
CA GLY A 234 13.35 -1.86 16.60
C GLY A 234 12.19 -1.10 15.96
N ALA A 235 11.43 -0.43 16.80
CA ALA A 235 10.41 0.53 16.42
C ALA A 235 10.91 1.96 16.64
N VAL A 236 10.21 2.94 16.06
CA VAL A 236 10.52 4.37 16.22
C VAL A 236 9.24 5.10 16.63
N VAL A 237 9.31 5.92 17.68
CA VAL A 237 8.19 6.79 18.05
C VAL A 237 8.23 8.05 17.19
N ASP A 238 7.13 8.30 16.49
CA ASP A 238 6.89 9.52 15.74
C ASP A 238 5.88 10.39 16.52
N HIS A 239 6.43 11.41 17.18
CA HIS A 239 5.62 12.35 17.98
C HIS A 239 4.78 13.29 17.11
N ASP A 240 5.23 13.60 15.88
CA ASP A 240 4.52 14.49 14.96
C ASP A 240 3.27 13.82 14.40
N PHE A 241 3.34 12.52 14.12
CA PHE A 241 2.18 11.73 13.70
C PHE A 241 1.43 11.06 14.84
N GLY A 242 1.98 11.04 16.06
CA GLY A 242 1.34 10.40 17.22
C GLY A 242 1.33 8.86 17.08
N THR A 243 2.37 8.29 16.49
CA THR A 243 2.46 6.87 16.15
C THR A 243 3.75 6.22 16.66
N THR A 244 3.79 4.90 16.61
CA THR A 244 5.00 4.10 16.73
C THR A 244 5.16 3.29 15.44
N ASP A 245 6.25 3.52 14.74
CA ASP A 245 6.49 3.03 13.41
C ASP A 245 7.38 1.79 13.41
N VAL A 246 7.10 0.87 12.51
CA VAL A 246 7.92 -0.31 12.20
C VAL A 246 8.27 -0.30 10.71
N CYS A 247 9.51 -0.62 10.38
CA CYS A 247 9.91 -0.76 8.97
C CYS A 247 9.40 -2.09 8.42
N ILE A 248 8.49 -2.05 7.46
CA ILE A 248 8.01 -3.23 6.74
C ILE A 248 8.94 -3.51 5.56
N VAL A 249 9.20 -4.80 5.29
CA VAL A 249 9.97 -5.27 4.13
C VAL A 249 9.23 -6.43 3.48
N VAL A 250 8.97 -6.35 2.18
CA VAL A 250 8.26 -7.38 1.41
C VAL A 250 9.06 -7.76 0.18
N LYS A 251 9.39 -9.03 0.02
CA LYS A 251 9.92 -9.57 -1.23
C LYS A 251 8.79 -9.78 -2.24
N THR A 252 8.96 -9.26 -3.44
CA THR A 252 7.92 -9.28 -4.46
C THR A 252 7.76 -10.64 -5.16
N ASP A 253 8.78 -11.49 -5.16
CA ASP A 253 8.72 -12.85 -5.74
C ASP A 253 7.53 -13.64 -5.20
N TRP A 254 7.19 -13.46 -3.91
CA TRP A 254 6.07 -14.16 -3.27
C TRP A 254 4.72 -13.49 -3.53
N VAL A 255 4.71 -12.17 -3.74
CA VAL A 255 3.52 -11.41 -4.13
C VAL A 255 3.08 -11.84 -5.52
N THR A 256 4.04 -11.98 -6.44
CA THR A 256 3.82 -12.35 -7.84
C THR A 256 3.11 -13.70 -7.97
N GLU A 257 3.59 -14.75 -7.29
CA GLU A 257 2.96 -16.07 -7.35
C GLU A 257 1.55 -16.13 -6.76
N LYS A 258 1.32 -15.41 -5.66
CA LYS A 258 0.03 -15.41 -4.96
C LYS A 258 -1.00 -14.55 -5.70
N TYR A 259 -0.55 -13.42 -6.25
CA TYR A 259 -1.37 -12.50 -7.02
C TYR A 259 -1.77 -13.08 -8.37
N LEU A 260 -0.85 -13.67 -9.12
CA LEU A 260 -1.13 -14.37 -10.37
C LEU A 260 -2.10 -15.55 -10.17
N ARG A 261 -2.01 -16.27 -9.05
CA ARG A 261 -2.97 -17.34 -8.72
C ARG A 261 -4.38 -16.80 -8.45
N HIS A 262 -4.51 -15.63 -7.84
CA HIS A 262 -5.80 -15.01 -7.56
C HIS A 262 -6.44 -14.46 -8.84
N TYR A 263 -5.68 -13.76 -9.66
CA TYR A 263 -6.13 -13.18 -10.93
C TYR A 263 -6.60 -14.23 -11.95
N LYS A 264 -5.82 -15.32 -12.11
CA LYS A 264 -6.24 -16.42 -12.99
C LYS A 264 -7.54 -17.11 -12.55
N ARG A 265 -7.89 -17.04 -11.27
CA ARG A 265 -9.18 -17.55 -10.77
C ARG A 265 -10.34 -16.60 -11.06
N ASP A 266 -10.12 -15.30 -10.95
CA ASP A 266 -11.16 -14.29 -11.19
C ASP A 266 -11.48 -14.15 -12.69
N GLU A 267 -10.47 -14.22 -13.56
CA GLU A 267 -10.69 -14.26 -15.02
C GLU A 267 -11.39 -15.56 -15.44
N ALA A 268 -11.05 -16.70 -14.88
CA ALA A 268 -11.73 -17.96 -15.14
C ALA A 268 -13.18 -17.95 -14.63
N GLY A 269 -13.44 -17.30 -13.49
CA GLY A 269 -14.78 -17.12 -12.93
C GLY A 269 -15.64 -16.17 -13.78
N SER A 270 -15.05 -15.08 -14.29
CA SER A 270 -15.72 -14.12 -15.17
C SER A 270 -16.02 -14.71 -16.55
N ALA A 271 -15.09 -15.48 -17.13
CA ALA A 271 -15.31 -16.16 -18.41
C ALA A 271 -16.39 -17.26 -18.31
N ALA A 272 -16.45 -18.00 -17.21
CA ALA A 272 -17.48 -19.00 -16.95
C ALA A 272 -18.87 -18.37 -16.76
N GLY A 273 -18.94 -17.18 -16.13
CA GLY A 273 -20.18 -16.41 -15.98
C GLY A 273 -20.71 -15.85 -17.30
N ALA A 274 -19.83 -15.42 -18.21
CA ALA A 274 -20.19 -14.92 -19.53
C ALA A 274 -20.70 -16.03 -20.45
N LEU A 275 -20.15 -17.23 -20.37
CA LEU A 275 -20.62 -18.41 -21.15
C LEU A 275 -21.97 -18.96 -20.65
N ALA A 276 -22.27 -18.80 -19.34
CA ALA A 276 -23.56 -19.25 -18.78
C ALA A 276 -24.74 -18.32 -19.15
N GLN A 277 -24.51 -17.06 -19.51
CA GLN A 277 -25.54 -16.10 -19.89
C GLN A 277 -25.84 -16.11 -21.40
N GLY A 278 -25.06 -16.82 -22.25
CA GLY A 278 -25.22 -16.92 -23.68
C GLY A 278 -26.10 -18.05 -24.19
N ALA A 279 -26.60 -18.94 -23.35
CA ALA A 279 -27.43 -20.10 -23.77
C ALA A 279 -28.87 -19.97 -23.28
N SER A 280 -29.68 -19.14 -23.94
CA SER A 280 -31.14 -19.23 -23.87
C SER A 280 -31.64 -20.19 -24.97
N PRO A 281 -32.35 -21.26 -24.65
CA PRO A 281 -32.93 -22.12 -25.67
C PRO A 281 -34.13 -21.41 -26.29
N GLY A 282 -34.02 -21.12 -27.59
CA GLY A 282 -35.13 -20.65 -28.40
C GLY A 282 -36.25 -21.69 -28.43
N THR A 283 -37.38 -21.36 -27.86
CA THR A 283 -38.63 -22.16 -27.97
C THR A 283 -39.18 -22.04 -29.40
N ALA A 284 -38.99 -23.09 -30.20
CA ALA A 284 -39.68 -23.29 -31.47
C ALA A 284 -41.18 -23.54 -31.21
N ARG A 285 -42.04 -22.60 -31.57
CA ARG A 285 -43.48 -22.81 -31.64
C ARG A 285 -43.81 -23.58 -32.93
N GLY A 286 -44.27 -24.82 -32.80
CA GLY A 286 -44.90 -25.59 -33.90
C GLY A 286 -46.28 -25.06 -34.29
N PRO A 287 -46.73 -25.29 -35.52
CA PRO A 287 -47.98 -24.70 -36.05
C PRO A 287 -49.22 -25.39 -35.47
N ARG A 288 -50.19 -24.58 -35.02
CA ARG A 288 -51.52 -25.02 -34.63
C ARG A 288 -52.33 -25.44 -35.91
N ARG A 289 -52.90 -26.65 -35.97
CA ARG A 289 -53.98 -27.05 -36.86
C ARG A 289 -55.31 -26.61 -36.21
N ALA A 290 -56.13 -25.98 -36.95
CA ALA A 290 -57.55 -25.71 -36.68
C ALA A 290 -58.44 -26.75 -37.39
N PRO A 291 -59.74 -26.84 -37.00
CA PRO A 291 -60.60 -28.01 -36.98
C PRO A 291 -61.07 -28.46 -38.29
#